data_56a55dcbe968dc632429a17c2efa1657
#
_entry.id   56a55dcbe968dc632429a17c2efa1657
#
_cell.length_a   1.000
_cell.length_b   1.000
_cell.length_c   1.000
_cell.angle_alpha   90.00
_cell.angle_beta   90.00
_cell.angle_gamma   90.00
#
_symmetry.space_group_name_H-M   'P 1'
#
loop_
_entity.id
_entity.type
_entity.pdbx_description
1 polymer ?
#
loop_
_entity_poly.entity_id
_entity_poly.type
_entity_poly.pdbx_seq_one_letter_code
_entity_poly.pdbx_strand_id
1 'polypeptide(L)'
;MIYSSSHIQNSIASHKSSLSPNFPQRIFTRREVIPARNDVLWRIERGAVRTLTWSEDGTFITLGYWGPGDLIGYPLSRVKPYQIECLTSVEVSVVPPHHWNQDVNALMIHIQQAEELLSIVHRKPISLRLWQFLVWLSEKFGRDVEQGKLIELNVTHQEMAEVLNTTRVTVTRLLQQFEDEGNLLRHKRRIILRLSKYSN
;
A
#
# COMPACT_ATOMS: atom_id res chain seq x y z
N MET A 1 2.40 -27.37 7.52
CA MET A 1 2.24 -27.45 6.06
C MET A 1 2.26 -26.01 5.56
N ILE A 2 3.36 -25.61 4.94
CA ILE A 2 3.59 -24.26 4.42
C ILE A 2 3.45 -24.40 2.90
N TYR A 3 2.42 -23.78 2.33
CA TYR A 3 2.28 -23.71 0.88
C TYR A 3 3.32 -22.74 0.32
N SER A 4 4.22 -23.29 -0.47
CA SER A 4 5.23 -22.56 -1.25
C SER A 4 4.56 -21.85 -2.43
N SER A 5 4.51 -20.51 -2.41
CA SER A 5 3.94 -19.65 -3.46
C SER A 5 4.93 -19.33 -4.59
N SER A 6 5.69 -20.30 -5.08
CA SER A 6 6.78 -20.05 -6.04
C SER A 6 6.44 -20.28 -7.52
N HIS A 7 5.16 -20.36 -7.93
CA HIS A 7 4.81 -20.69 -9.33
C HIS A 7 3.89 -19.73 -10.09
N ILE A 8 3.68 -18.49 -9.63
CA ILE A 8 2.83 -17.52 -10.37
C ILE A 8 3.62 -16.38 -11.02
N GLN A 9 4.95 -16.33 -10.90
CA GLN A 9 5.74 -15.17 -11.36
C GLN A 9 6.15 -15.16 -12.84
N ASN A 10 5.77 -16.13 -13.69
CA ASN A 10 6.29 -16.19 -15.07
C ASN A 10 5.29 -15.99 -16.20
N SER A 11 4.12 -15.37 -15.97
CA SER A 11 3.12 -15.16 -17.05
C SER A 11 2.67 -13.70 -17.27
N ILE A 12 3.27 -12.70 -16.64
CA ILE A 12 2.82 -11.30 -16.76
C ILE A 12 3.65 -10.45 -17.73
N ALA A 13 4.62 -11.03 -18.43
CA ALA A 13 5.57 -10.27 -19.27
C ALA A 13 5.16 -10.10 -20.76
N SER A 14 3.91 -10.31 -21.18
CA SER A 14 3.58 -10.24 -22.62
C SER A 14 2.17 -9.77 -22.97
N HIS A 15 1.60 -8.78 -22.29
CA HIS A 15 0.43 -8.07 -22.81
C HIS A 15 0.55 -6.55 -22.65
N LYS A 16 1.54 -5.98 -23.32
CA LYS A 16 1.50 -4.57 -23.74
C LYS A 16 0.81 -4.55 -25.11
N SER A 17 -0.44 -4.13 -25.15
CA SER A 17 -1.14 -3.47 -26.23
C SER A 17 -2.63 -3.81 -26.23
N SER A 18 -3.36 -3.29 -25.25
CA SER A 18 -4.75 -2.92 -25.49
C SER A 18 -4.83 -1.41 -25.22
N LEU A 19 -5.29 -0.65 -26.20
CA LEU A 19 -5.56 0.78 -26.13
C LEU A 19 -6.46 1.02 -24.91
N SER A 20 -5.88 1.34 -23.77
CA SER A 20 -6.64 1.81 -22.62
C SER A 20 -7.36 3.06 -23.04
N PRO A 21 -8.69 3.19 -22.85
CA PRO A 21 -9.40 4.39 -23.19
C PRO A 21 -8.71 5.57 -22.52
N ASN A 22 -8.42 6.61 -23.31
CA ASN A 22 -7.68 7.79 -22.84
C ASN A 22 -8.60 8.61 -21.93
N PHE A 23 -8.72 8.22 -20.67
CA PHE A 23 -9.53 8.90 -19.68
C PHE A 23 -8.85 10.21 -19.23
N PRO A 24 -9.63 11.24 -18.84
CA PRO A 24 -9.07 12.48 -18.30
C PRO A 24 -8.15 12.19 -17.10
N GLN A 25 -6.90 12.60 -17.24
CA GLN A 25 -5.90 12.47 -16.19
C GLN A 25 -5.93 13.69 -15.27
N ARG A 26 -5.62 13.47 -13.99
CA ARG A 26 -5.46 14.52 -12.99
C ARG A 26 -4.20 14.26 -12.19
N ILE A 27 -3.54 15.35 -11.81
CA ILE A 27 -2.33 15.30 -10.98
C ILE A 27 -2.66 15.94 -9.65
N PHE A 28 -2.24 15.28 -8.58
CA PHE A 28 -2.33 15.77 -7.21
C PHE A 28 -0.95 15.75 -6.57
N THR A 29 -0.68 16.74 -5.75
CA THR A 29 0.59 16.80 -5.01
C THR A 29 0.50 16.02 -3.69
N ARG A 30 1.65 15.78 -3.09
CA ARG A 30 1.72 15.08 -1.79
C ARG A 30 0.88 15.80 -0.75
N ARG A 31 0.11 15.05 0.05
CA ARG A 31 -0.86 15.47 1.07
C ARG A 31 -2.16 16.08 0.55
N GLU A 32 -2.30 16.24 -0.74
CA GLU A 32 -3.61 16.57 -1.30
C GLU A 32 -4.58 15.40 -1.15
N VAL A 33 -5.87 15.74 -1.12
CA VAL A 33 -6.97 14.78 -1.02
C VAL A 33 -7.60 14.63 -2.40
N ILE A 34 -7.66 13.40 -2.89
CA ILE A 34 -8.38 13.09 -4.12
C ILE A 34 -9.88 13.08 -3.81
N PRO A 35 -10.72 13.79 -4.56
CA PRO A 35 -12.15 13.87 -4.32
C PRO A 35 -12.83 12.49 -4.35
N ALA A 36 -13.49 12.12 -3.26
CA ALA A 36 -14.28 10.90 -3.15
C ALA A 36 -15.67 11.15 -3.72
N ARG A 37 -15.95 10.63 -4.93
CA ARG A 37 -17.24 10.74 -5.63
C ARG A 37 -17.92 9.39 -5.72
N ASN A 38 -19.26 9.36 -5.71
CA ASN A 38 -20.06 8.14 -5.76
C ASN A 38 -20.09 7.48 -7.16
N ASP A 39 -19.76 8.26 -8.19
CA ASP A 39 -19.87 7.90 -9.60
C ASP A 39 -18.52 7.72 -10.30
N VAL A 40 -17.43 7.69 -9.55
CA VAL A 40 -16.08 7.62 -10.11
C VAL A 40 -15.20 6.66 -9.33
N LEU A 41 -14.52 5.78 -10.05
CA LEU A 41 -13.29 5.15 -9.60
C LEU A 41 -12.09 5.89 -10.21
N TRP A 42 -11.02 5.95 -9.46
CA TRP A 42 -9.74 6.49 -9.89
C TRP A 42 -8.76 5.34 -10.09
N ARG A 43 -8.14 5.26 -11.26
CA ARG A 43 -6.99 4.41 -11.49
C ARG A 43 -5.73 5.21 -11.18
N ILE A 44 -4.86 4.66 -10.37
CA ILE A 44 -3.55 5.26 -10.09
C ILE A 44 -2.62 4.91 -11.25
N GLU A 45 -2.15 5.93 -11.97
CA GLU A 45 -1.17 5.77 -13.05
C GLU A 45 0.25 5.87 -12.51
N ARG A 46 0.47 6.80 -11.56
CA ARG A 46 1.76 7.01 -10.87
C ARG A 46 1.56 7.46 -9.44
N GLY A 47 2.59 7.17 -8.63
CA GLY A 47 2.61 7.60 -7.23
C GLY A 47 1.91 6.62 -6.30
N ALA A 48 1.64 7.08 -5.09
CA ALA A 48 1.01 6.27 -4.04
C ALA A 48 0.04 7.11 -3.21
N VAL A 49 -1.06 6.49 -2.82
CA VAL A 49 -2.06 7.05 -1.93
C VAL A 49 -2.34 6.12 -0.77
N ARG A 50 -2.94 6.64 0.30
CA ARG A 50 -3.64 5.86 1.32
C ARG A 50 -5.12 6.21 1.35
N THR A 51 -5.94 5.23 1.64
CA THR A 51 -7.34 5.44 2.02
C THR A 51 -7.46 5.37 3.53
N LEU A 52 -8.22 6.26 4.09
CA LEU A 52 -8.36 6.37 5.54
C LEU A 52 -9.76 6.81 5.96
N THR A 53 -10.07 6.49 7.19
CA THR A 53 -11.20 6.99 7.96
C THR A 53 -10.70 7.51 9.30
N TRP A 54 -11.58 8.04 10.13
CA TRP A 54 -11.25 8.45 11.50
C TRP A 54 -12.45 8.21 12.40
N SER A 55 -12.15 7.93 13.65
CA SER A 55 -13.14 7.78 14.73
C SER A 55 -13.59 9.15 15.26
N GLU A 56 -14.61 9.16 16.13
CA GLU A 56 -15.17 10.38 16.71
C GLU A 56 -14.14 11.21 17.51
N ASP A 57 -13.13 10.55 18.08
CA ASP A 57 -12.02 11.20 18.80
C ASP A 57 -10.93 11.76 17.85
N GLY A 58 -11.10 11.63 16.53
CA GLY A 58 -10.18 12.10 15.53
C GLY A 58 -9.00 11.16 15.23
N THR A 59 -8.99 9.95 15.79
CA THR A 59 -7.95 8.96 15.51
C THR A 59 -8.06 8.43 14.08
N PHE A 60 -7.00 8.58 13.28
CA PHE A 60 -6.96 8.06 11.91
C PHE A 60 -6.82 6.55 11.85
N ILE A 61 -7.59 5.93 10.98
CA ILE A 61 -7.57 4.50 10.67
C ILE A 61 -7.27 4.35 9.19
N THR A 62 -6.12 3.76 8.88
CA THR A 62 -5.72 3.47 7.49
C THR A 62 -6.47 2.23 6.98
N LEU A 63 -7.17 2.37 5.87
CA LEU A 63 -7.92 1.30 5.21
C LEU A 63 -7.10 0.57 4.15
N GLY A 64 -6.10 1.24 3.56
CA GLY A 64 -5.22 0.64 2.56
C GLY A 64 -4.17 1.61 2.02
N TYR A 65 -3.17 1.04 1.35
CA TYR A 65 -2.14 1.73 0.57
C TYR A 65 -2.23 1.27 -0.88
N TRP A 66 -2.28 2.20 -1.82
CA TRP A 66 -2.56 1.94 -3.22
C TRP A 66 -1.50 2.58 -4.10
N GLY A 67 -1.11 1.88 -5.16
CA GLY A 67 -0.06 2.28 -6.10
C GLY A 67 -0.48 2.14 -7.55
N PRO A 68 0.47 2.24 -8.51
CA PRO A 68 0.18 2.18 -9.94
C PRO A 68 -0.60 0.91 -10.33
N GLY A 69 -1.67 1.09 -11.12
CA GLY A 69 -2.58 0.03 -11.55
C GLY A 69 -3.76 -0.23 -10.61
N ASP A 70 -3.69 0.21 -9.35
CA ASP A 70 -4.79 0.03 -8.40
C ASP A 70 -5.98 0.95 -8.73
N LEU A 71 -7.18 0.45 -8.43
CA LEU A 71 -8.42 1.22 -8.44
C LEU A 71 -8.80 1.64 -7.03
N ILE A 72 -9.16 2.90 -6.88
CA ILE A 72 -9.60 3.49 -5.61
C ILE A 72 -10.84 4.35 -5.83
N GLY A 73 -11.60 4.56 -4.79
CA GLY A 73 -12.76 5.46 -4.85
C GLY A 73 -13.86 5.08 -3.88
N TYR A 74 -14.74 6.03 -3.68
CA TYR A 74 -15.87 5.86 -2.75
C TYR A 74 -16.79 4.68 -3.10
N PRO A 75 -17.02 4.30 -4.39
CA PRO A 75 -17.82 3.12 -4.72
C PRO A 75 -17.29 1.79 -4.16
N LEU A 76 -16.01 1.71 -3.80
CA LEU A 76 -15.39 0.52 -3.21
C LEU A 76 -15.49 0.47 -1.68
N SER A 77 -16.03 1.52 -1.04
CA SER A 77 -16.11 1.62 0.42
C SER A 77 -17.50 2.02 0.90
N ARG A 78 -17.94 1.40 2.00
CA ARG A 78 -19.10 1.85 2.76
C ARG A 78 -18.72 2.58 4.05
N VAL A 79 -17.43 2.69 4.33
CA VAL A 79 -16.92 3.36 5.53
C VAL A 79 -17.12 4.87 5.41
N LYS A 80 -17.58 5.50 6.49
CA LYS A 80 -17.79 6.96 6.58
C LYS A 80 -17.26 7.46 7.92
N PRO A 81 -16.48 8.54 7.94
CA PRO A 81 -15.96 9.28 6.80
C PRO A 81 -14.95 8.46 5.97
N TYR A 82 -14.69 8.86 4.73
CA TYR A 82 -13.73 8.20 3.83
C TYR A 82 -12.91 9.25 3.08
N GLN A 83 -11.59 9.11 3.11
CA GLN A 83 -10.66 10.03 2.47
C GLN A 83 -9.59 9.28 1.69
N ILE A 84 -9.15 9.85 0.57
CA ILE A 84 -8.02 9.39 -0.24
C ILE A 84 -6.94 10.46 -0.16
N GLU A 85 -5.83 10.15 0.53
CA GLU A 85 -4.71 11.08 0.72
C GLU A 85 -3.51 10.68 -0.13
N CYS A 86 -2.91 11.64 -0.82
CA CYS A 86 -1.71 11.45 -1.63
C CYS A 86 -0.45 11.38 -0.76
N LEU A 87 0.26 10.24 -0.80
CA LEU A 87 1.53 10.03 -0.08
C LEU A 87 2.74 10.54 -0.87
N THR A 88 2.60 10.63 -2.18
CA THR A 88 3.59 11.18 -3.12
C THR A 88 2.88 12.17 -4.06
N SER A 89 3.57 12.69 -5.08
CA SER A 89 2.87 13.21 -6.27
C SER A 89 2.17 12.05 -6.97
N VAL A 90 0.91 12.22 -7.34
CA VAL A 90 0.04 11.15 -7.85
C VAL A 90 -0.61 11.60 -9.15
N GLU A 91 -0.56 10.74 -10.14
CA GLU A 91 -1.30 10.86 -11.39
C GLU A 91 -2.41 9.81 -11.41
N VAL A 92 -3.65 10.23 -11.65
CA VAL A 92 -4.81 9.34 -11.71
C VAL A 92 -5.63 9.58 -12.96
N SER A 93 -6.28 8.53 -13.46
CA SER A 93 -7.29 8.61 -14.51
C SER A 93 -8.67 8.27 -13.96
N VAL A 94 -9.70 8.89 -14.56
CA VAL A 94 -11.10 8.66 -14.21
C VAL A 94 -11.58 7.36 -14.85
N VAL A 95 -12.16 6.44 -14.07
CA VAL A 95 -12.82 5.24 -14.58
C VAL A 95 -14.33 5.37 -14.34
N PRO A 96 -15.11 5.67 -15.40
CA PRO A 96 -16.55 5.85 -15.27
C PRO A 96 -17.29 4.52 -15.07
N PRO A 97 -18.52 4.54 -14.51
CA PRO A 97 -19.25 3.32 -14.12
C PRO A 97 -19.41 2.27 -15.22
N HIS A 98 -19.63 2.70 -16.46
CA HIS A 98 -19.82 1.79 -17.59
C HIS A 98 -18.56 1.03 -18.02
N HIS A 99 -17.38 1.36 -17.44
CA HIS A 99 -16.12 0.64 -17.65
C HIS A 99 -15.72 -0.25 -16.46
N TRP A 100 -16.40 -0.19 -15.30
CA TRP A 100 -16.00 -0.96 -14.12
C TRP A 100 -15.98 -2.47 -14.35
N ASN A 101 -16.86 -2.98 -15.20
CA ASN A 101 -16.91 -4.42 -15.57
C ASN A 101 -15.67 -4.87 -16.37
N GLN A 102 -14.93 -3.95 -16.99
CA GLN A 102 -13.71 -4.25 -17.73
C GLN A 102 -12.49 -4.33 -16.80
N ASP A 103 -12.64 -3.82 -15.59
CA ASP A 103 -11.58 -3.71 -14.57
C ASP A 103 -11.71 -4.75 -13.44
N VAL A 104 -12.44 -5.86 -13.68
CA VAL A 104 -12.69 -6.89 -12.66
C VAL A 104 -11.38 -7.38 -12.02
N ASN A 105 -10.31 -7.57 -12.81
CA ASN A 105 -9.03 -8.00 -12.26
C ASN A 105 -8.44 -6.98 -11.27
N ALA A 106 -8.50 -5.69 -11.57
CA ALA A 106 -8.03 -4.63 -10.66
C ALA A 106 -8.91 -4.55 -9.39
N LEU A 107 -10.22 -4.82 -9.50
CA LEU A 107 -11.13 -4.92 -8.35
C LEU A 107 -10.81 -6.13 -7.47
N MET A 108 -10.48 -7.28 -8.08
CA MET A 108 -10.03 -8.47 -7.33
C MET A 108 -8.73 -8.21 -6.58
N ILE A 109 -7.76 -7.56 -7.23
CA ILE A 109 -6.50 -7.15 -6.59
C ILE A 109 -6.78 -6.21 -5.42
N HIS A 110 -7.70 -5.27 -5.57
CA HIS A 110 -8.08 -4.36 -4.47
C HIS A 110 -8.60 -5.13 -3.24
N ILE A 111 -9.45 -6.13 -3.44
CA ILE A 111 -9.97 -6.97 -2.36
C ILE A 111 -8.83 -7.74 -1.69
N GLN A 112 -7.97 -8.42 -2.48
CA GLN A 112 -6.84 -9.20 -1.97
C GLN A 112 -5.89 -8.35 -1.12
N GLN A 113 -5.54 -7.18 -1.58
CA GLN A 113 -4.66 -6.24 -0.85
C GLN A 113 -5.30 -5.74 0.47
N ALA A 114 -6.61 -5.50 0.47
CA ALA A 114 -7.32 -5.13 1.68
C ALA A 114 -7.34 -6.28 2.71
N GLU A 115 -7.54 -7.52 2.27
CA GLU A 115 -7.49 -8.72 3.13
C GLU A 115 -6.08 -9.01 3.65
N GLU A 116 -5.05 -8.82 2.83
CA GLU A 116 -3.65 -8.94 3.25
C GLU A 116 -3.33 -7.96 4.37
N LEU A 117 -3.66 -6.68 4.19
CA LEU A 117 -3.44 -5.67 5.22
C LEU A 117 -4.22 -5.99 6.49
N LEU A 118 -5.49 -6.39 6.37
CA LEU A 118 -6.31 -6.83 7.49
C LEU A 118 -5.67 -7.99 8.24
N SER A 119 -5.15 -8.99 7.54
CA SER A 119 -4.41 -10.12 8.12
C SER A 119 -3.18 -9.66 8.91
N ILE A 120 -2.41 -8.71 8.34
CA ILE A 120 -1.20 -8.17 8.98
C ILE A 120 -1.54 -7.45 10.28
N VAL A 121 -2.53 -6.54 10.27
CA VAL A 121 -2.85 -5.71 11.43
C VAL A 121 -3.44 -6.49 12.62
N HIS A 122 -3.87 -7.74 12.40
CA HIS A 122 -4.35 -8.63 13.45
C HIS A 122 -3.29 -9.61 13.99
N ARG A 123 -2.08 -9.63 13.45
CA ARG A 123 -1.00 -10.52 13.94
C ARG A 123 -0.52 -10.16 15.35
N LYS A 124 -0.08 -11.15 16.10
CA LYS A 124 0.59 -10.98 17.41
C LYS A 124 1.94 -11.69 17.35
N PRO A 125 2.98 -11.17 17.97
CA PRO A 125 3.10 -9.86 18.65
C PRO A 125 3.24 -8.67 17.70
N ILE A 126 3.32 -7.43 18.24
CA ILE A 126 3.46 -6.20 17.47
C ILE A 126 4.74 -6.14 16.62
N SER A 127 5.83 -6.76 17.07
CA SER A 127 7.07 -6.88 16.29
C SER A 127 6.86 -7.66 14.99
N LEU A 128 6.13 -8.79 15.05
CA LEU A 128 5.77 -9.56 13.86
C LEU A 128 4.86 -8.75 12.93
N ARG A 129 3.88 -8.02 13.50
CA ARG A 129 2.97 -7.16 12.74
C ARG A 129 3.73 -6.07 11.98
N LEU A 130 4.64 -5.36 12.66
CA LEU A 130 5.47 -4.34 12.02
C LEU A 130 6.39 -4.95 10.94
N TRP A 131 7.02 -6.09 11.22
CA TRP A 131 7.87 -6.76 10.25
C TRP A 131 7.11 -7.13 8.98
N GLN A 132 5.96 -7.81 9.12
CA GLN A 132 5.13 -8.21 7.99
C GLN A 132 4.57 -7.02 7.20
N PHE A 133 4.24 -5.93 7.88
CA PHE A 133 3.85 -4.69 7.22
C PHE A 133 4.98 -4.09 6.36
N LEU A 134 6.21 -4.10 6.87
CA LEU A 134 7.37 -3.65 6.09
C LEU A 134 7.66 -4.56 4.90
N VAL A 135 7.55 -5.88 5.05
CA VAL A 135 7.67 -6.84 3.95
C VAL A 135 6.61 -6.56 2.89
N TRP A 136 5.35 -6.44 3.30
CA TRP A 136 4.24 -6.12 2.40
C TRP A 136 4.44 -4.79 1.65
N LEU A 137 4.89 -3.74 2.34
CA LEU A 137 5.26 -2.47 1.69
C LEU A 137 6.40 -2.64 0.70
N SER A 138 7.40 -3.48 1.01
CA SER A 138 8.53 -3.73 0.13
C SER A 138 8.16 -4.49 -1.14
N GLU A 139 7.16 -5.37 -1.06
CA GLU A 139 6.63 -6.08 -2.22
C GLU A 139 5.86 -5.15 -3.15
N LYS A 140 5.05 -4.25 -2.57
CA LYS A 140 4.19 -3.33 -3.31
C LYS A 140 4.91 -2.08 -3.81
N PHE A 141 5.77 -1.49 -3.00
CA PHE A 141 6.42 -0.20 -3.26
C PHE A 141 7.94 -0.28 -3.17
N GLY A 142 8.49 -1.45 -3.33
CA GLY A 142 9.92 -1.65 -3.22
C GLY A 142 10.59 -1.91 -4.56
N ARG A 143 11.91 -1.76 -4.54
CA ARG A 143 12.79 -2.22 -5.61
C ARG A 143 14.02 -2.91 -5.05
N ASP A 144 14.55 -3.84 -5.80
CA ASP A 144 15.77 -4.52 -5.41
C ASP A 144 16.99 -3.58 -5.48
N VAL A 145 17.83 -3.67 -4.47
CA VAL A 145 19.13 -2.99 -4.36
C VAL A 145 20.17 -3.99 -3.85
N GLU A 146 21.46 -3.65 -3.98
CA GLU A 146 22.54 -4.54 -3.57
C GLU A 146 22.41 -5.03 -2.11
N GLN A 147 21.93 -4.17 -1.20
CA GLN A 147 21.80 -4.48 0.23
C GLN A 147 20.50 -5.20 0.60
N GLY A 148 19.57 -5.42 -0.35
CA GLY A 148 18.26 -6.02 -0.10
C GLY A 148 17.13 -5.35 -0.89
N LYS A 149 15.97 -5.16 -0.27
CA LYS A 149 14.80 -4.54 -0.91
C LYS A 149 14.49 -3.18 -0.31
N LEU A 150 14.67 -2.12 -1.10
CA LEU A 150 14.42 -0.74 -0.70
C LEU A 150 12.93 -0.42 -0.80
N ILE A 151 12.32 0.02 0.28
CA ILE A 151 10.96 0.59 0.28
C ILE A 151 11.04 2.04 -0.22
N GLU A 152 10.46 2.31 -1.39
CA GLU A 152 10.49 3.67 -1.98
C GLU A 152 9.44 4.60 -1.35
N LEU A 153 8.38 4.03 -0.78
CA LEU A 153 7.35 4.80 -0.10
C LEU A 153 7.82 5.26 1.29
N ASN A 154 7.85 6.57 1.50
CA ASN A 154 8.17 7.13 2.81
C ASN A 154 6.94 7.13 3.72
N VAL A 155 6.78 6.07 4.51
CA VAL A 155 5.79 5.99 5.59
C VAL A 155 6.45 6.44 6.90
N THR A 156 5.87 7.40 7.58
CA THR A 156 6.40 7.90 8.86
C THR A 156 6.14 6.91 10.00
N HIS A 157 6.91 6.99 11.08
CA HIS A 157 6.67 6.16 12.29
C HIS A 157 5.28 6.38 12.87
N GLN A 158 4.72 7.60 12.72
CA GLN A 158 3.36 7.91 13.15
C GLN A 158 2.32 7.18 12.26
N GLU A 159 2.46 7.23 10.95
CA GLU A 159 1.58 6.52 10.01
C GLU A 159 1.67 4.99 10.19
N MET A 160 2.88 4.45 10.45
CA MET A 160 3.03 3.03 10.80
C MET A 160 2.32 2.70 12.12
N ALA A 161 2.41 3.58 13.11
CA ALA A 161 1.75 3.39 14.40
C ALA A 161 0.21 3.39 14.26
N GLU A 162 -0.33 4.30 13.45
CA GLU A 162 -1.76 4.41 13.14
C GLU A 162 -2.27 3.11 12.50
N VAL A 163 -1.65 2.66 11.41
CA VAL A 163 -2.10 1.45 10.70
C VAL A 163 -1.95 0.18 11.53
N LEU A 164 -0.92 0.11 12.39
CA LEU A 164 -0.64 -1.08 13.20
C LEU A 164 -1.31 -1.05 14.59
N ASN A 165 -2.11 -0.03 14.86
CA ASN A 165 -2.76 0.17 16.16
C ASN A 165 -1.76 0.06 17.32
N THR A 166 -0.76 0.94 17.30
CA THR A 166 0.29 1.01 18.33
C THR A 166 0.78 2.45 18.51
N THR A 167 1.85 2.66 19.28
CA THR A 167 2.42 4.00 19.48
C THR A 167 3.63 4.25 18.58
N ARG A 168 3.86 5.52 18.21
CA ARG A 168 5.07 5.96 17.51
C ARG A 168 6.35 5.53 18.23
N VAL A 169 6.35 5.56 19.56
CA VAL A 169 7.49 5.15 20.39
C VAL A 169 7.79 3.66 20.20
N THR A 170 6.74 2.81 20.20
CA THR A 170 6.87 1.37 19.95
C THR A 170 7.44 1.09 18.58
N VAL A 171 6.93 1.76 17.53
CA VAL A 171 7.46 1.62 16.17
C VAL A 171 8.94 2.02 16.10
N THR A 172 9.29 3.16 16.69
CA THR A 172 10.68 3.65 16.70
C THR A 172 11.62 2.63 17.36
N ARG A 173 11.24 2.09 18.53
CA ARG A 173 12.02 1.09 19.26
C ARG A 173 12.17 -0.21 18.47
N LEU A 174 11.11 -0.71 17.86
CA LEU A 174 11.15 -1.95 17.09
C LEU A 174 11.96 -1.81 15.80
N LEU A 175 11.89 -0.68 15.11
CA LEU A 175 12.74 -0.42 13.94
C LEU A 175 14.22 -0.36 14.32
N GLN A 176 14.55 0.21 15.49
CA GLN A 176 15.92 0.18 16.01
C GLN A 176 16.36 -1.26 16.31
N GLN A 177 15.53 -2.03 16.98
CA GLN A 177 15.82 -3.45 17.25
C GLN A 177 16.07 -4.24 15.95
N PHE A 178 15.23 -4.08 14.92
CA PHE A 178 15.43 -4.77 13.65
C PHE A 178 16.71 -4.34 12.93
N GLU A 179 17.13 -3.07 13.09
CA GLU A 179 18.39 -2.58 12.56
C GLU A 179 19.59 -3.17 13.31
N ASP A 180 19.54 -3.21 14.63
CA ASP A 180 20.58 -3.80 15.50
C ASP A 180 20.74 -5.33 15.23
N GLU A 181 19.63 -6.03 14.95
CA GLU A 181 19.60 -7.43 14.55
C GLU A 181 20.11 -7.66 13.10
N GLY A 182 20.32 -6.58 12.34
CA GLY A 182 20.76 -6.63 10.96
C GLY A 182 19.69 -7.06 9.95
N ASN A 183 18.40 -7.02 10.33
CA ASN A 183 17.27 -7.40 9.49
C ASN A 183 16.88 -6.28 8.51
N LEU A 184 17.19 -5.03 8.84
CA LEU A 184 16.99 -3.89 7.97
C LEU A 184 18.14 -2.88 8.11
N LEU A 185 18.20 -1.96 7.14
CA LEU A 185 19.04 -0.77 7.19
C LEU A 185 18.15 0.46 7.05
N ARG A 186 18.48 1.52 7.81
CA ARG A 186 17.84 2.83 7.66
C ARG A 186 18.85 3.84 7.14
N HIS A 187 18.53 4.48 6.05
CA HIS A 187 19.29 5.60 5.54
C HIS A 187 18.39 6.81 5.32
N LYS A 188 18.55 7.84 6.14
CA LYS A 188 17.64 9.01 6.19
C LYS A 188 16.20 8.57 6.52
N ARG A 189 15.28 8.65 5.53
CA ARG A 189 13.87 8.24 5.67
C ARG A 189 13.55 6.97 4.88
N ARG A 190 14.56 6.26 4.39
CA ARG A 190 14.40 5.04 3.58
C ARG A 190 14.71 3.82 4.42
N ILE A 191 13.97 2.75 4.18
CA ILE A 191 14.17 1.45 4.82
C ILE A 191 14.55 0.45 3.73
N ILE A 192 15.62 -0.31 3.95
CA ILE A 192 16.06 -1.43 3.11
C ILE A 192 15.90 -2.70 3.94
N LEU A 193 15.07 -3.62 3.50
CA LEU A 193 14.89 -4.92 4.15
C LEU A 193 15.94 -5.91 3.65
N ARG A 194 16.58 -6.63 4.57
CA ARG A 194 17.49 -7.73 4.30
C ARG A 194 16.73 -9.06 4.44
N LEU A 195 16.09 -9.51 3.37
CA LEU A 195 15.19 -10.67 3.39
C LEU A 195 15.90 -12.03 3.48
N SER A 196 17.23 -12.10 3.42
CA SER A 196 17.99 -13.35 3.36
C SER A 196 17.94 -14.24 4.61
N LYS A 197 17.40 -13.78 5.74
CA LYS A 197 17.32 -14.55 7.00
C LYS A 197 15.96 -15.24 7.24
N TYR A 198 14.95 -15.01 6.44
CA TYR A 198 13.60 -15.54 6.64
C TYR A 198 13.10 -16.42 5.48
N SER A 199 13.99 -16.84 4.57
CA SER A 199 13.69 -17.84 3.52
C SER A 199 14.07 -19.24 4.01
N ASN A 200 13.37 -19.73 5.03
CA ASN A 200 13.32 -21.16 5.39
C ASN A 200 11.93 -21.49 5.93
#